data_3b01cebac866b099272f398171c72194
#
_entry.id   3b01cebac866b099272f398171c72194
#
_cell.length_a   1.000
_cell.length_b   1.000
_cell.length_c   1.000
_cell.angle_alpha   90.00
_cell.angle_beta   90.00
_cell.angle_gamma   90.00
#
_symmetry.space_group_name_H-M   'P 1'
#
loop_
_entity.id
_entity.type
_entity.pdbx_description
1 polymer ?
#
loop_
_entity_poly.entity_id
_entity_poly.type
_entity_poly.pdbx_seq_one_letter_code
_entity_poly.pdbx_strand_id
1 'polypeptide(L)'
;MHIYSLAYTGGVTRPASIESFPRSDAPGIHIGAFHGSLDWEGLADRSFPLDSTLLAGAGYDYLALGHYHRYMEKKVGSGAAVYPGSVEFKSFNDPGTGSLTIAEYTGTGNLFKIETAPIAVRRHQFQELDLSTFVGLEELRQACLQFADREVMTHLALTGTPSFPVNAETLAAELEDHYFHLEIESSAHFFAESFLDSIAGEPTVRGTYVR
;
A
#
# COMPACT_ATOMS: atom_id res chain seq x y z
N MET A 1 -32.07 10.59 -5.84
CA MET A 1 -30.80 9.89 -5.83
C MET A 1 -31.03 8.45 -5.42
N HIS A 2 -30.46 7.50 -6.15
CA HIS A 2 -30.56 6.06 -5.92
C HIS A 2 -29.14 5.51 -5.69
N ILE A 3 -29.00 4.69 -4.64
CA ILE A 3 -27.73 4.04 -4.32
C ILE A 3 -27.92 2.54 -4.42
N TYR A 4 -27.01 1.88 -5.12
CA TYR A 4 -27.03 0.44 -5.34
C TYR A 4 -25.76 -0.18 -4.78
N SER A 5 -25.93 -1.28 -4.08
CA SER A 5 -24.79 -2.06 -3.57
C SER A 5 -25.09 -3.55 -3.66
N LEU A 6 -24.03 -4.34 -3.69
CA LEU A 6 -24.10 -5.79 -3.60
C LEU A 6 -23.36 -6.24 -2.36
N ALA A 7 -24.03 -7.05 -1.55
CA ALA A 7 -23.41 -7.68 -0.42
C ALA A 7 -22.43 -8.74 -0.92
N TYR A 8 -21.19 -8.65 -0.48
CA TYR A 8 -20.17 -9.67 -0.70
C TYR A 8 -19.70 -10.16 0.65
N THR A 9 -19.88 -11.44 0.90
CA THR A 9 -19.59 -12.05 2.20
C THR A 9 -18.09 -12.30 2.42
N GLY A 10 -17.26 -12.04 1.42
CA GLY A 10 -15.84 -12.38 1.46
C GLY A 10 -15.60 -13.89 1.49
N GLY A 11 -14.37 -14.32 1.39
CA GLY A 11 -13.99 -15.71 1.57
C GLY A 11 -13.28 -16.33 0.38
N VAL A 12 -13.06 -17.64 0.48
CA VAL A 12 -12.28 -18.44 -0.47
C VAL A 12 -13.02 -18.74 -1.76
N THR A 13 -14.34 -18.59 -1.77
CA THR A 13 -15.19 -18.89 -2.91
C THR A 13 -15.25 -17.69 -3.85
N ARG A 14 -14.86 -17.86 -5.10
CA ARG A 14 -15.15 -16.88 -6.14
C ARG A 14 -16.66 -16.63 -6.18
N PRO A 15 -17.12 -15.38 -6.09
CA PRO A 15 -18.50 -15.10 -6.36
C PRO A 15 -18.84 -15.52 -7.80
N ALA A 16 -20.04 -15.99 -8.00
CA ALA A 16 -20.54 -16.26 -9.34
C ALA A 16 -20.44 -14.98 -10.17
N SER A 17 -20.15 -15.10 -11.46
CA SER A 17 -20.20 -13.97 -12.38
C SER A 17 -21.59 -13.36 -12.34
N ILE A 18 -21.64 -12.04 -12.20
CA ILE A 18 -22.92 -11.30 -12.27
C ILE A 18 -23.21 -11.07 -13.74
N GLU A 19 -24.42 -11.46 -14.16
CA GLU A 19 -24.90 -11.20 -15.52
C GLU A 19 -25.31 -9.73 -15.71
N SER A 20 -25.71 -9.05 -14.61
CA SER A 20 -26.11 -7.65 -14.65
C SER A 20 -25.99 -6.99 -13.28
N PHE A 21 -25.69 -5.71 -13.26
CA PHE A 21 -25.70 -4.92 -12.03
C PHE A 21 -27.09 -4.29 -11.78
N PRO A 22 -27.54 -4.21 -10.50
CA PRO A 22 -28.85 -3.70 -10.17
C PRO A 22 -28.96 -2.21 -10.52
N ARG A 23 -29.99 -1.84 -11.24
CA ARG A 23 -30.40 -0.46 -11.50
C ARG A 23 -31.90 -0.39 -11.82
N SER A 24 -32.56 0.62 -11.30
CA SER A 24 -33.97 0.90 -11.63
C SER A 24 -34.06 1.95 -12.74
N ASP A 25 -35.18 1.97 -13.47
CA ASP A 25 -35.51 2.98 -14.49
C ASP A 25 -36.03 4.29 -13.89
N ALA A 26 -36.07 4.41 -12.56
CA ALA A 26 -36.51 5.62 -11.89
C ALA A 26 -35.67 6.83 -12.29
N PRO A 27 -36.28 8.02 -12.46
CA PRO A 27 -35.52 9.21 -12.79
C PRO A 27 -34.63 9.66 -11.61
N GLY A 28 -33.47 10.23 -11.92
CA GLY A 28 -32.55 10.79 -10.91
C GLY A 28 -31.13 10.33 -11.08
N ILE A 29 -30.33 10.58 -10.08
CA ILE A 29 -28.88 10.20 -10.02
C ILE A 29 -28.78 8.77 -9.52
N HIS A 30 -27.97 7.96 -10.20
CA HIS A 30 -27.75 6.56 -9.88
C HIS A 30 -26.29 6.34 -9.51
N ILE A 31 -26.04 5.92 -8.27
CA ILE A 31 -24.72 5.67 -7.73
C ILE A 31 -24.57 4.18 -7.42
N GLY A 32 -23.57 3.53 -8.02
CA GLY A 32 -23.14 2.18 -7.63
C GLY A 32 -22.08 2.28 -6.53
N ALA A 33 -22.26 1.52 -5.44
CA ALA A 33 -21.30 1.42 -4.35
C ALA A 33 -20.89 -0.05 -4.21
N PHE A 34 -19.71 -0.41 -4.72
CA PHE A 34 -19.26 -1.81 -4.80
C PHE A 34 -17.86 -2.00 -4.22
N HIS A 35 -17.64 -3.18 -3.66
CA HIS A 35 -16.31 -3.57 -3.20
C HIS A 35 -15.80 -4.73 -4.06
N GLY A 36 -14.73 -4.50 -4.83
CA GLY A 36 -14.19 -5.49 -5.74
C GLY A 36 -13.14 -4.94 -6.70
N SER A 37 -12.67 -5.79 -7.60
CA SER A 37 -11.60 -5.49 -8.56
C SER A 37 -12.18 -5.19 -9.94
N LEU A 38 -11.99 -3.97 -10.42
CA LEU A 38 -12.46 -3.53 -11.73
C LEU A 38 -11.53 -4.03 -12.85
N ASP A 39 -12.07 -4.84 -13.76
CA ASP A 39 -11.38 -5.40 -14.93
C ASP A 39 -10.10 -6.19 -14.59
N TRP A 40 -10.06 -6.84 -13.45
CA TRP A 40 -8.91 -7.63 -13.07
C TRP A 40 -8.92 -9.03 -13.71
N GLU A 41 -7.88 -9.36 -14.43
CA GLU A 41 -7.73 -10.64 -15.13
C GLU A 41 -6.92 -11.69 -14.34
N GLY A 42 -6.39 -11.33 -13.17
CA GLY A 42 -5.54 -12.21 -12.36
C GLY A 42 -6.30 -13.33 -11.65
N LEU A 43 -5.79 -14.57 -11.75
CA LEU A 43 -6.35 -15.74 -11.05
C LEU A 43 -6.19 -15.68 -9.52
N ALA A 44 -5.30 -14.86 -9.01
CA ALA A 44 -4.95 -14.75 -7.59
C ALA A 44 -5.86 -13.79 -6.81
N ASP A 45 -6.60 -12.92 -7.49
CA ASP A 45 -7.51 -11.99 -6.83
C ASP A 45 -8.77 -12.71 -6.37
N ARG A 46 -8.98 -12.69 -5.05
CA ARG A 46 -10.16 -13.27 -4.39
C ARG A 46 -11.28 -12.26 -4.18
N SER A 47 -11.14 -11.06 -4.74
CA SER A 47 -12.14 -10.02 -4.65
C SER A 47 -13.32 -10.29 -5.58
N PHE A 48 -14.39 -9.52 -5.38
CA PHE A 48 -15.54 -9.54 -6.26
C PHE A 48 -15.17 -8.96 -7.64
N PRO A 49 -15.35 -9.69 -8.74
CA PRO A 49 -15.02 -9.19 -10.07
C PRO A 49 -16.05 -8.14 -10.51
N LEU A 50 -15.56 -6.95 -10.84
CA LEU A 50 -16.33 -5.86 -11.40
C LEU A 50 -15.97 -5.71 -12.88
N ASP A 51 -16.93 -5.98 -13.76
CA ASP A 51 -16.76 -5.82 -15.21
C ASP A 51 -17.18 -4.42 -15.64
N SER A 52 -16.25 -3.64 -16.21
CA SER A 52 -16.53 -2.27 -16.62
C SER A 52 -17.54 -2.17 -17.76
N THR A 53 -17.65 -3.21 -18.61
CA THR A 53 -18.63 -3.23 -19.72
C THR A 53 -20.05 -3.42 -19.17
N LEU A 54 -20.23 -4.34 -18.22
CA LEU A 54 -21.51 -4.55 -17.55
C LEU A 54 -21.91 -3.33 -16.72
N LEU A 55 -20.97 -2.72 -16.01
CA LEU A 55 -21.19 -1.49 -15.26
C LEU A 55 -21.56 -0.30 -16.17
N ALA A 56 -20.90 -0.18 -17.32
CA ALA A 56 -21.24 0.82 -18.33
C ALA A 56 -22.65 0.59 -18.89
N GLY A 57 -23.02 -0.68 -19.13
CA GLY A 57 -24.37 -1.06 -19.57
C GLY A 57 -25.46 -0.77 -18.54
N ALA A 58 -25.15 -0.85 -17.24
CA ALA A 58 -26.06 -0.48 -16.19
C ALA A 58 -26.31 1.05 -16.11
N GLY A 59 -25.37 1.88 -16.58
CA GLY A 59 -25.57 3.33 -16.73
C GLY A 59 -25.57 4.10 -15.42
N TYR A 60 -24.65 3.79 -14.50
CA TYR A 60 -24.45 4.59 -13.29
C TYR A 60 -23.80 5.94 -13.62
N ASP A 61 -24.23 6.97 -12.89
CA ASP A 61 -23.65 8.31 -12.99
C ASP A 61 -22.32 8.41 -12.23
N TYR A 62 -22.19 7.62 -11.14
CA TYR A 62 -20.98 7.52 -10.35
C TYR A 62 -20.83 6.11 -9.76
N LEU A 63 -19.61 5.61 -9.72
CA LEU A 63 -19.23 4.34 -9.10
C LEU A 63 -18.24 4.59 -7.97
N ALA A 64 -18.71 4.48 -6.73
CA ALA A 64 -17.90 4.49 -5.54
C ALA A 64 -17.36 3.07 -5.31
N LEU A 65 -16.08 2.86 -5.55
CA LEU A 65 -15.43 1.55 -5.49
C LEU A 65 -14.53 1.43 -4.27
N GLY A 66 -14.46 0.24 -3.68
CA GLY A 66 -13.50 -0.12 -2.64
C GLY A 66 -12.77 -1.40 -3.01
N HIS A 67 -11.64 -1.67 -2.40
CA HIS A 67 -10.74 -2.80 -2.49
C HIS A 67 -9.29 -2.34 -2.69
N TYR A 68 -9.00 -1.54 -3.72
CA TYR A 68 -7.66 -1.04 -3.97
C TYR A 68 -7.29 0.08 -2.99
N HIS A 69 -6.09 -0.02 -2.43
CA HIS A 69 -5.54 0.98 -1.50
C HIS A 69 -4.95 2.20 -2.21
N ARG A 70 -4.72 2.11 -3.50
CA ARG A 70 -4.28 3.24 -4.34
C ARG A 70 -5.48 3.98 -4.90
N TYR A 71 -5.40 5.31 -4.95
CA TYR A 71 -6.38 6.12 -5.69
C TYR A 71 -6.37 5.75 -7.18
N MET A 72 -7.55 5.51 -7.72
CA MET A 72 -7.75 5.30 -9.15
C MET A 72 -9.07 5.92 -9.58
N GLU A 73 -9.06 6.57 -10.74
CA GLU A 73 -10.25 7.08 -11.42
C GLU A 73 -10.29 6.54 -12.84
N LYS A 74 -11.44 6.03 -13.26
CA LYS A 74 -11.66 5.51 -14.61
C LYS A 74 -13.04 5.91 -15.11
N LYS A 75 -13.13 6.30 -16.37
CA LYS A 75 -14.41 6.51 -17.03
C LYS A 75 -15.08 5.16 -17.31
N VAL A 76 -16.35 5.00 -16.89
CA VAL A 76 -17.14 3.79 -17.14
C VAL A 76 -18.50 4.22 -17.67
N GLY A 77 -18.75 3.94 -18.95
CA GLY A 77 -19.94 4.44 -19.66
C GLY A 77 -19.96 5.97 -19.71
N SER A 78 -21.03 6.58 -19.21
CA SER A 78 -21.17 8.04 -19.03
C SER A 78 -20.65 8.54 -17.68
N GLY A 79 -20.44 7.64 -16.71
CA GLY A 79 -20.06 7.97 -15.34
C GLY A 79 -18.56 7.83 -15.07
N ALA A 80 -18.20 8.13 -13.84
CA ALA A 80 -16.86 7.93 -13.29
C ALA A 80 -16.85 6.81 -12.25
N ALA A 81 -15.83 5.94 -12.31
CA ALA A 81 -15.56 4.92 -11.32
C ALA A 81 -14.31 5.32 -10.52
N VAL A 82 -14.44 5.38 -9.20
CA VAL A 82 -13.37 5.89 -8.33
C VAL A 82 -13.10 4.95 -7.17
N TYR A 83 -11.84 4.56 -7.03
CA TYR A 83 -11.28 3.99 -5.81
C TYR A 83 -10.61 5.13 -5.02
N PRO A 84 -11.06 5.44 -3.81
CA PRO A 84 -10.45 6.52 -3.02
C PRO A 84 -9.06 6.17 -2.48
N GLY A 85 -8.71 4.90 -2.49
CA GLY A 85 -7.54 4.38 -1.77
C GLY A 85 -7.85 4.09 -0.31
N SER A 86 -6.81 3.80 0.49
CA SER A 86 -6.96 3.67 1.94
C SER A 86 -6.89 5.04 2.64
N VAL A 87 -7.74 5.21 3.64
CA VAL A 87 -7.79 6.44 4.46
C VAL A 87 -6.63 6.54 5.45
N GLU A 88 -6.06 5.40 5.82
CA GLU A 88 -4.84 5.28 6.63
C GLU A 88 -3.94 4.19 6.05
N PHE A 89 -2.65 4.32 6.27
CA PHE A 89 -1.66 3.31 5.87
C PHE A 89 -1.75 2.09 6.79
N LYS A 90 -1.83 0.90 6.22
CA LYS A 90 -1.91 -0.36 6.97
C LYS A 90 -0.54 -1.00 7.20
N SER A 91 0.44 -0.63 6.41
CA SER A 91 1.83 -1.08 6.50
C SER A 91 2.72 -0.13 5.72
N PHE A 92 4.04 -0.23 5.87
CA PHE A 92 5.00 0.58 5.09
C PHE A 92 4.92 0.34 3.58
N ASN A 93 4.43 -0.81 3.15
CA ASN A 93 4.26 -1.16 1.73
C ASN A 93 2.85 -0.84 1.21
N ASP A 94 1.98 -0.25 2.02
CA ASP A 94 0.64 0.13 1.59
C ASP A 94 0.72 1.30 0.60
N PRO A 95 0.24 1.13 -0.65
CA PRO A 95 0.24 2.20 -1.64
C PRO A 95 -0.84 3.25 -1.39
N GLY A 96 -1.48 3.22 -0.22
CA GLY A 96 -2.56 4.12 0.15
C GLY A 96 -2.16 5.59 0.04
N THR A 97 -3.17 6.44 -0.07
CA THR A 97 -2.97 7.89 -0.22
C THR A 97 -3.23 8.65 1.08
N GLY A 98 -3.79 7.98 2.10
CA GLY A 98 -4.21 8.64 3.33
C GLY A 98 -5.26 9.73 3.09
N SER A 99 -6.14 9.52 2.11
CA SER A 99 -7.10 10.52 1.62
C SER A 99 -8.50 9.93 1.53
N LEU A 100 -9.49 10.82 1.54
CA LEU A 100 -10.84 10.51 1.10
C LEU A 100 -11.11 11.15 -0.27
N THR A 101 -12.14 10.66 -0.94
CA THR A 101 -12.65 11.25 -2.18
C THR A 101 -13.98 11.94 -1.91
N ILE A 102 -14.09 13.18 -2.36
CA ILE A 102 -15.34 13.96 -2.35
C ILE A 102 -15.84 14.01 -3.78
N ALA A 103 -17.04 13.48 -4.01
CA ALA A 103 -17.70 13.52 -5.31
C ALA A 103 -18.92 14.44 -5.21
N GLU A 104 -18.81 15.64 -5.78
CA GLU A 104 -19.87 16.64 -5.78
C GLU A 104 -20.70 16.56 -7.06
N TYR A 105 -22.01 16.43 -6.93
CA TYR A 105 -22.92 16.44 -8.07
C TYR A 105 -23.17 17.88 -8.54
N THR A 106 -22.76 18.18 -9.75
CA THR A 106 -22.83 19.54 -10.31
C THR A 106 -24.10 19.81 -11.14
N GLY A 107 -24.85 18.77 -11.53
CA GLY A 107 -26.09 18.89 -12.26
C GLY A 107 -25.98 19.22 -13.75
N THR A 108 -24.79 19.42 -14.28
CA THR A 108 -24.56 19.80 -15.68
C THR A 108 -23.35 19.10 -16.29
N GLY A 109 -23.50 18.49 -17.45
CA GLY A 109 -22.42 17.92 -18.26
C GLY A 109 -21.74 16.71 -17.64
N ASN A 110 -20.56 16.86 -17.11
CA ASN A 110 -19.94 15.88 -16.23
C ASN A 110 -20.57 16.04 -14.87
N LEU A 111 -21.34 15.05 -14.48
CA LEU A 111 -22.25 15.10 -13.36
C LEU A 111 -21.58 15.19 -11.99
N PHE A 112 -20.29 14.81 -11.89
CA PHE A 112 -19.53 14.84 -10.64
C PHE A 112 -18.21 15.58 -10.79
N LYS A 113 -17.94 16.48 -9.85
CA LYS A 113 -16.63 17.01 -9.58
C LYS A 113 -15.98 16.14 -8.53
N ILE A 114 -14.80 15.59 -8.83
CA ILE A 114 -14.10 14.63 -7.96
C ILE A 114 -12.87 15.32 -7.43
N GLU A 115 -12.72 15.35 -6.11
CA GLU A 115 -11.57 15.91 -5.41
C GLU A 115 -11.10 14.93 -4.33
N THR A 116 -9.80 14.93 -4.05
CA THR A 116 -9.23 14.19 -2.93
C THR A 116 -8.86 15.14 -1.81
N ALA A 117 -9.13 14.73 -0.56
CA ALA A 117 -8.76 15.47 0.63
C ALA A 117 -7.90 14.58 1.54
N PRO A 118 -6.69 15.01 1.92
CA PRO A 118 -5.86 14.24 2.86
C PRO A 118 -6.52 14.23 4.24
N ILE A 119 -6.60 13.06 4.85
CA ILE A 119 -7.20 12.86 6.18
C ILE A 119 -6.38 11.93 7.07
N ALA A 120 -5.35 11.29 6.55
CA ALA A 120 -4.48 10.42 7.34
C ALA A 120 -3.94 11.19 8.55
N VAL A 121 -4.12 10.62 9.73
CA VAL A 121 -3.58 11.17 10.98
C VAL A 121 -2.09 10.89 11.06
N ARG A 122 -1.66 9.77 10.48
CA ARG A 122 -0.25 9.36 10.49
C ARG A 122 0.34 9.42 9.10
N ARG A 123 1.56 9.92 9.03
CA ARG A 123 2.43 9.82 7.86
C ARG A 123 3.34 8.62 8.03
N HIS A 124 3.91 8.13 6.95
CA HIS A 124 5.03 7.20 7.03
C HIS A 124 6.21 7.73 6.23
N GLN A 125 7.40 7.35 6.65
CA GLN A 125 8.65 7.65 5.96
C GLN A 125 9.49 6.39 5.87
N PHE A 126 10.23 6.30 4.79
CA PHE A 126 11.23 5.29 4.55
C PHE A 126 12.58 5.96 4.39
N GLN A 127 13.60 5.45 5.10
CA GLN A 127 14.97 5.94 5.02
C GLN A 127 15.93 4.77 4.90
N GLU A 128 16.90 4.91 4.03
CA GLU A 128 17.99 3.97 3.88
C GLU A 128 19.26 4.55 4.49
N LEU A 129 19.95 3.75 5.33
CA LEU A 129 21.19 4.10 5.99
C LEU A 129 22.26 3.10 5.58
N ASP A 130 23.25 3.58 4.83
CA ASP A 130 24.42 2.78 4.46
C ASP A 130 25.40 2.70 5.63
N LEU A 131 25.46 1.54 6.28
CA LEU A 131 26.29 1.28 7.46
C LEU A 131 27.78 1.42 7.21
N SER A 132 28.24 1.35 5.96
CA SER A 132 29.66 1.54 5.61
C SER A 132 30.13 2.97 5.82
N THR A 133 29.20 3.93 5.96
CA THR A 133 29.52 5.35 6.17
C THR A 133 29.71 5.74 7.63
N PHE A 134 29.33 4.87 8.57
CA PHE A 134 29.42 5.11 10.00
C PHE A 134 30.67 4.48 10.61
N VAL A 135 31.28 5.17 11.58
CA VAL A 135 32.47 4.66 12.29
C VAL A 135 32.11 3.84 13.53
N GLY A 136 30.86 3.90 14.00
CA GLY A 136 30.44 3.17 15.19
C GLY A 136 28.93 3.27 15.47
N LEU A 137 28.48 2.45 16.44
CA LEU A 137 27.08 2.32 16.79
C LEU A 137 26.47 3.64 17.29
N GLU A 138 27.24 4.47 18.01
CA GLU A 138 26.73 5.74 18.53
C GLU A 138 26.41 6.74 17.41
N GLU A 139 27.24 6.81 16.39
CA GLU A 139 26.98 7.65 15.23
C GLU A 139 25.74 7.18 14.46
N LEU A 140 25.56 5.87 14.32
CA LEU A 140 24.34 5.29 13.74
C LEU A 140 23.10 5.63 14.55
N ARG A 141 23.17 5.54 15.90
CA ARG A 141 22.04 5.97 16.77
C ARG A 141 21.66 7.42 16.54
N GLN A 142 22.64 8.30 16.48
CA GLN A 142 22.39 9.72 16.23
C GLN A 142 21.78 9.96 14.84
N ALA A 143 22.22 9.22 13.84
CA ALA A 143 21.64 9.29 12.50
C ALA A 143 20.17 8.79 12.48
N CYS A 144 19.88 7.68 13.17
CA CYS A 144 18.50 7.21 13.32
C CYS A 144 17.63 8.28 13.99
N LEU A 145 18.09 8.87 15.09
CA LEU A 145 17.33 9.89 15.84
C LEU A 145 17.02 11.16 15.05
N GLN A 146 17.70 11.44 13.95
CA GLN A 146 17.35 12.54 13.06
C GLN A 146 16.01 12.34 12.35
N PHE A 147 15.54 11.10 12.25
CA PHE A 147 14.26 10.73 11.66
C PHE A 147 13.17 10.49 12.72
N ALA A 148 13.47 10.74 13.99
CA ALA A 148 12.53 10.52 15.08
C ALA A 148 11.38 11.53 15.02
N ASP A 149 10.14 11.00 14.97
CA ASP A 149 8.92 11.79 14.99
C ASP A 149 7.79 10.95 15.61
N ARG A 150 7.12 11.50 16.63
CA ARG A 150 6.00 10.82 17.31
C ARG A 150 4.68 10.86 16.53
N GLU A 151 4.65 11.50 15.38
CA GLU A 151 3.50 11.55 14.49
C GLU A 151 3.70 10.73 13.20
N VAL A 152 4.89 10.13 13.02
CA VAL A 152 5.29 9.42 11.81
C VAL A 152 5.64 7.97 12.10
N MET A 153 5.14 7.05 11.29
CA MET A 153 5.62 5.67 11.25
C MET A 153 6.91 5.65 10.42
N THR A 154 8.00 5.18 11.02
CA THR A 154 9.32 5.21 10.39
C THR A 154 9.83 3.81 10.09
N HIS A 155 10.25 3.57 8.85
CA HIS A 155 10.99 2.39 8.44
C HIS A 155 12.41 2.79 8.06
N LEU A 156 13.39 2.22 8.77
CA LEU A 156 14.82 2.38 8.48
C LEU A 156 15.36 1.09 7.87
N ALA A 157 15.87 1.16 6.65
CA ALA A 157 16.57 0.08 6.00
C ALA A 157 18.09 0.26 6.20
N LEU A 158 18.72 -0.69 6.90
CA LEU A 158 20.17 -0.71 7.09
C LEU A 158 20.80 -1.54 5.99
N THR A 159 21.68 -0.91 5.22
CA THR A 159 22.39 -1.53 4.08
C THR A 159 23.89 -1.45 4.25
N GLY A 160 24.65 -1.97 3.28
CA GLY A 160 26.11 -1.87 3.26
C GLY A 160 26.83 -2.85 4.18
N THR A 161 28.12 -2.57 4.42
CA THR A 161 29.02 -3.44 5.20
C THR A 161 29.58 -2.68 6.40
N PRO A 162 29.01 -2.86 7.62
CA PRO A 162 29.48 -2.17 8.80
C PRO A 162 30.87 -2.65 9.25
N SER A 163 31.63 -1.74 9.83
CA SER A 163 32.91 -2.06 10.50
C SER A 163 32.72 -2.40 12.00
N PHE A 164 31.49 -2.38 12.49
CA PHE A 164 31.11 -2.63 13.89
C PHE A 164 29.86 -3.51 13.97
N PRO A 165 29.65 -4.25 15.06
CA PRO A 165 28.48 -5.10 15.21
C PRO A 165 27.22 -4.26 15.33
N VAL A 166 26.18 -4.62 14.56
CA VAL A 166 24.84 -4.02 14.60
C VAL A 166 23.80 -5.12 14.74
N ASN A 167 22.88 -4.94 15.68
CA ASN A 167 21.68 -5.75 15.79
C ASN A 167 20.47 -4.82 15.63
N ALA A 168 19.69 -5.02 14.57
CA ALA A 168 18.56 -4.16 14.22
C ALA A 168 17.45 -4.18 15.29
N GLU A 169 17.15 -5.36 15.87
CA GLU A 169 16.12 -5.51 16.91
C GLU A 169 16.52 -4.76 18.19
N THR A 170 17.78 -4.90 18.62
CA THR A 170 18.28 -4.17 19.79
C THR A 170 18.26 -2.66 19.56
N LEU A 171 18.69 -2.22 18.39
CA LEU A 171 18.70 -0.80 18.02
C LEU A 171 17.27 -0.23 17.97
N ALA A 172 16.31 -0.98 17.41
CA ALA A 172 14.91 -0.58 17.40
C ALA A 172 14.35 -0.44 18.82
N ALA A 173 14.59 -1.42 19.69
CA ALA A 173 14.13 -1.39 21.09
C ALA A 173 14.73 -0.23 21.88
N GLU A 174 15.99 0.14 21.63
CA GLU A 174 16.63 1.28 22.28
C GLU A 174 16.06 2.64 21.85
N LEU A 175 15.52 2.71 20.62
CA LEU A 175 15.09 3.97 20.01
C LEU A 175 13.56 4.15 19.98
N GLU A 176 12.77 3.10 20.23
CA GLU A 176 11.32 3.09 20.03
C GLU A 176 10.57 4.23 20.73
N ASP A 177 11.03 4.64 21.93
CA ASP A 177 10.41 5.74 22.70
C ASP A 177 10.46 7.10 21.99
N HIS A 178 11.31 7.26 21.00
CA HIS A 178 11.45 8.50 20.23
C HIS A 178 10.51 8.59 19.02
N TYR A 179 9.85 7.50 18.66
CA TYR A 179 9.02 7.38 17.48
C TYR A 179 7.56 7.10 17.84
N PHE A 180 6.65 7.33 16.91
CA PHE A 180 5.30 6.77 17.00
C PHE A 180 5.32 5.25 16.76
N HIS A 181 6.04 4.84 15.72
CA HIS A 181 6.32 3.45 15.39
C HIS A 181 7.64 3.39 14.61
N LEU A 182 8.51 2.49 15.00
CA LEU A 182 9.81 2.28 14.38
C LEU A 182 9.95 0.83 13.93
N GLU A 183 10.28 0.63 12.66
CA GLU A 183 10.72 -0.65 12.12
C GLU A 183 12.13 -0.48 11.56
N ILE A 184 13.05 -1.36 11.94
CA ILE A 184 14.42 -1.39 11.42
C ILE A 184 14.63 -2.73 10.74
N GLU A 185 14.80 -2.72 9.42
CA GLU A 185 15.18 -3.87 8.63
C GLU A 185 16.67 -3.79 8.28
N SER A 186 17.38 -4.91 8.37
CA SER A 186 18.80 -4.96 8.02
C SER A 186 19.04 -5.97 6.91
N SER A 187 19.57 -5.48 5.80
CA SER A 187 20.20 -6.26 4.74
C SER A 187 21.71 -6.12 4.72
N ALA A 188 22.30 -5.62 5.82
CA ALA A 188 23.72 -5.41 5.96
C ALA A 188 24.50 -6.73 5.93
N HIS A 189 25.62 -6.72 5.24
CA HIS A 189 26.52 -7.87 5.13
C HIS A 189 27.77 -7.61 5.96
N PHE A 190 28.07 -8.47 6.95
CA PHE A 190 29.28 -8.35 7.77
C PHE A 190 30.55 -8.70 7.01
N PHE A 191 30.43 -9.30 5.82
CA PHE A 191 31.56 -9.67 4.97
C PHE A 191 31.30 -9.19 3.55
N ALA A 192 32.33 -8.61 2.93
CA ALA A 192 32.28 -8.28 1.51
C ALA A 192 32.00 -9.56 0.69
N GLU A 193 31.18 -9.47 -0.34
CA GLU A 193 30.80 -10.58 -1.23
C GLU A 193 32.03 -11.28 -1.81
N SER A 194 33.07 -10.49 -2.18
CA SER A 194 34.35 -10.98 -2.62
C SER A 194 35.10 -11.83 -1.59
N PHE A 195 34.90 -11.57 -0.29
CA PHE A 195 35.46 -12.39 0.78
C PHE A 195 34.71 -13.72 0.90
N LEU A 196 33.38 -13.68 0.85
CA LEU A 196 32.54 -14.88 0.87
C LEU A 196 32.86 -15.78 -0.32
N ASP A 197 33.01 -15.23 -1.52
CA ASP A 197 33.42 -15.95 -2.72
C ASP A 197 34.80 -16.59 -2.57
N SER A 198 35.74 -15.90 -1.91
CA SER A 198 37.10 -16.44 -1.69
C SER A 198 37.12 -17.69 -0.82
N ILE A 199 36.23 -17.76 0.18
CA ILE A 199 36.14 -18.90 1.10
C ILE A 199 35.18 -19.99 0.62
N ALA A 200 34.20 -19.69 -0.25
CA ALA A 200 33.25 -20.67 -0.80
C ALA A 200 33.96 -21.81 -1.53
N GLY A 201 35.10 -21.54 -2.17
CA GLY A 201 35.94 -22.53 -2.86
C GLY A 201 36.81 -23.40 -1.94
N GLU A 202 36.91 -23.08 -0.64
CA GLU A 202 37.81 -23.83 0.27
C GLU A 202 37.16 -25.19 0.65
N PRO A 203 37.95 -26.28 0.70
CA PRO A 203 37.51 -27.57 1.22
C PRO A 203 37.49 -27.61 2.76
N THR A 204 36.84 -26.64 3.38
CA THR A 204 36.78 -26.47 4.84
C THR A 204 35.33 -26.36 5.31
N VAL A 205 35.09 -26.49 6.63
CA VAL A 205 33.78 -26.29 7.23
C VAL A 205 33.21 -24.91 6.88
N ARG A 206 34.04 -23.84 6.96
CA ARG A 206 33.59 -22.49 6.61
C ARG A 206 33.22 -22.36 5.12
N GLY A 207 34.00 -22.97 4.22
CA GLY A 207 33.68 -22.96 2.79
C GLY A 207 32.40 -23.74 2.46
N THR A 208 32.09 -24.80 3.22
CA THR A 208 30.82 -25.53 3.08
C THR A 208 29.62 -24.73 3.61
N TYR A 209 29.82 -23.92 4.65
CA TYR A 209 28.75 -23.11 5.25
C TYR A 209 28.38 -21.90 4.39
N VAL A 210 29.33 -21.37 3.59
CA VAL A 210 29.13 -20.19 2.73
C VAL A 210 28.56 -20.56 1.34
N ARG A 211 28.70 -21.80 0.92
CA ARG A 211 28.11 -22.33 -0.34
C ARG A 211 26.61 -22.54 -0.25
#